data_4d7a0dded111988f436f88accaa22494
#
_entry.id   4d7a0dded111988f436f88accaa22494
#
_cell.length_a   1.000
_cell.length_b   1.000
_cell.length_c   1.000
_cell.angle_alpha   90.00
_cell.angle_beta   90.00
_cell.angle_gamma   90.00
#
_symmetry.space_group_name_H-M   'P 1'
#
loop_
_entity.id
_entity.type
_entity.pdbx_description
1 polymer ?
#
loop_
_entity_poly.entity_id
_entity_poly.type
_entity_poly.pdbx_seq_one_letter_code
_entity_poly.pdbx_strand_id
1 'polypeptide(L)'
;AEGSFIFGNKINESNMLKGLLTADDQVLDQDGYPATVFLYERGYTVMAYVGKIIPVAGPNPNSGLLIKLGGGYMRHKIRIETQENVVPQLEGEYLKGYDRLAAGPAALLFFGYQHISSNRLINFQIGFESMLGFTQGLRPYNFDTGRADTGMRFDGLNGFRFGWTLPIYRRNDDTFYIR
;
A
#
# COMPACT_ATOMS: atom_id res chain seq x y z
N ALA A 1 -5.08 1.39 15.30
CA ALA A 1 -4.28 0.60 14.36
C ALA A 1 -5.07 0.41 13.07
N GLU A 2 -4.36 0.21 11.97
CA GLU A 2 -4.95 0.08 10.64
C GLU A 2 -4.13 -0.89 9.81
N GLY A 3 -4.82 -1.70 9.01
CA GLY A 3 -4.23 -2.52 7.95
C GLY A 3 -4.71 -2.03 6.59
N SER A 4 -3.83 -1.92 5.62
CA SER A 4 -4.15 -1.49 4.26
C SER A 4 -3.46 -2.38 3.24
N PHE A 5 -4.11 -2.57 2.09
CA PHE A 5 -3.51 -3.25 0.94
C PHE A 5 -3.02 -2.23 -0.09
N ILE A 6 -1.90 -2.54 -0.72
CA ILE A 6 -1.31 -1.75 -1.81
C ILE A 6 -1.65 -2.42 -3.13
N PHE A 7 -2.26 -1.66 -4.04
CA PHE A 7 -2.58 -2.08 -5.39
C PHE A 7 -2.10 -1.02 -6.38
N GLY A 8 -1.06 -1.33 -7.15
CA GLY A 8 -0.54 -0.50 -8.23
C GLY A 8 -0.63 -1.25 -9.55
N ASN A 9 -1.11 -0.59 -10.60
CA ASN A 9 -1.22 -1.16 -11.95
C ASN A 9 -0.20 -0.56 -12.92
N LYS A 10 0.65 0.36 -12.43
CA LYS A 10 1.69 1.00 -13.22
C LYS A 10 2.99 0.96 -12.43
N ILE A 11 3.96 0.25 -12.97
CA ILE A 11 5.32 0.16 -12.42
C ILE A 11 6.22 1.04 -13.29
N ASN A 12 6.92 1.97 -12.67
CA ASN A 12 7.88 2.85 -13.36
C ASN A 12 9.32 2.41 -13.08
N GLU A 13 9.62 1.16 -13.41
CA GLU A 13 10.92 0.52 -13.20
C GLU A 13 11.57 0.21 -14.57
N SER A 14 12.35 1.13 -15.08
CA SER A 14 12.98 1.05 -16.42
C SER A 14 13.99 -0.10 -16.58
N ASN A 15 14.41 -0.71 -15.47
CA ASN A 15 15.43 -1.76 -15.47
C ASN A 15 14.87 -3.15 -15.15
N MET A 16 13.55 -3.31 -15.14
CA MET A 16 12.92 -4.58 -14.84
C MET A 16 12.83 -5.45 -16.08
N LEU A 17 13.12 -6.75 -15.90
CA LEU A 17 13.11 -7.78 -16.96
C LEU A 17 14.09 -7.54 -18.12
N LYS A 18 15.05 -6.61 -18.00
CA LYS A 18 16.00 -6.31 -19.08
C LYS A 18 16.77 -7.53 -19.60
N GLY A 19 17.09 -8.46 -18.70
CA GLY A 19 17.77 -9.71 -19.08
C GLY A 19 16.93 -10.68 -19.90
N LEU A 20 15.61 -10.45 -19.98
CA LEU A 20 14.65 -11.26 -20.74
C LEU A 20 14.21 -10.60 -22.04
N LEU A 21 14.55 -9.31 -22.25
CA LEU A 21 14.16 -8.58 -23.43
C LEU A 21 15.04 -8.96 -24.62
N THR A 22 14.40 -9.14 -25.78
CA THR A 22 15.06 -9.25 -27.08
C THR A 22 15.58 -7.89 -27.55
N ALA A 23 16.24 -7.86 -28.71
CA ALA A 23 16.67 -6.61 -29.36
C ALA A 23 15.51 -5.67 -29.71
N ASP A 24 14.28 -6.21 -29.81
CA ASP A 24 13.05 -5.47 -30.10
C ASP A 24 12.24 -5.14 -28.83
N ASP A 25 12.86 -5.18 -27.66
CA ASP A 25 12.25 -4.91 -26.34
C ASP A 25 11.05 -5.82 -25.99
N GLN A 26 11.07 -7.07 -26.45
CA GLN A 26 10.00 -8.04 -26.22
C GLN A 26 10.49 -9.22 -25.38
N VAL A 27 9.62 -9.70 -24.47
CA VAL A 27 9.82 -10.97 -23.79
C VAL A 27 9.25 -12.08 -24.67
N LEU A 28 9.99 -13.18 -24.85
CA LEU A 28 9.51 -14.32 -25.63
C LEU A 28 8.97 -15.42 -24.69
N ASP A 29 7.96 -16.11 -25.18
CA ASP A 29 7.42 -17.31 -24.53
C ASP A 29 8.30 -18.56 -24.84
N GLN A 30 7.88 -19.70 -24.34
CA GLN A 30 8.57 -20.98 -24.56
C GLN A 30 8.63 -21.40 -26.03
N ASP A 31 7.72 -20.91 -26.87
CA ASP A 31 7.61 -21.23 -28.30
C ASP A 31 8.28 -20.18 -29.19
N GLY A 32 8.90 -19.16 -28.58
CA GLY A 32 9.59 -18.07 -29.26
C GLY A 32 8.68 -16.95 -29.79
N TYR A 33 7.43 -16.88 -29.35
CA TYR A 33 6.50 -15.80 -29.70
C TYR A 33 6.54 -14.68 -28.63
N PRO A 34 6.26 -13.43 -29.05
CA PRO A 34 6.17 -12.32 -28.10
C PRO A 34 5.09 -12.55 -27.03
N ALA A 35 5.48 -12.47 -25.77
CA ALA A 35 4.59 -12.60 -24.62
C ALA A 35 4.22 -11.24 -24.05
N THR A 36 2.93 -11.04 -23.72
CA THR A 36 2.49 -9.86 -23.01
C THR A 36 2.70 -10.04 -21.52
N VAL A 37 3.52 -9.18 -20.92
CA VAL A 37 3.85 -9.21 -19.48
C VAL A 37 3.24 -8.02 -18.79
N PHE A 38 2.48 -8.28 -17.73
CA PHE A 38 1.90 -7.25 -16.85
C PHE A 38 2.64 -7.20 -15.53
N LEU A 39 2.92 -5.98 -15.08
CA LEU A 39 3.58 -5.71 -13.82
C LEU A 39 2.63 -4.97 -12.89
N TYR A 40 2.43 -5.52 -11.70
CA TYR A 40 1.56 -4.93 -10.69
C TYR A 40 2.31 -4.77 -9.38
N GLU A 41 2.16 -3.65 -8.72
CA GLU A 41 2.59 -3.53 -7.35
C GLU A 41 1.52 -4.12 -6.42
N ARG A 42 1.94 -4.98 -5.50
CA ARG A 42 1.07 -5.62 -4.50
C ARG A 42 1.76 -5.63 -3.15
N GLY A 43 1.02 -5.24 -2.12
CA GLY A 43 1.58 -5.23 -0.79
C GLY A 43 0.53 -5.00 0.27
N TYR A 44 1.03 -4.85 1.49
CA TYR A 44 0.21 -4.43 2.63
C TYR A 44 1.02 -3.60 3.61
N THR A 45 0.30 -2.81 4.39
CA THR A 45 0.85 -2.08 5.51
C THR A 45 0.05 -2.37 6.78
N VAL A 46 0.73 -2.37 7.92
CA VAL A 46 0.12 -2.42 9.25
C VAL A 46 0.68 -1.26 10.04
N MET A 47 -0.18 -0.31 10.41
CA MET A 47 0.23 0.95 11.03
C MET A 47 -0.49 1.16 12.36
N ALA A 48 0.23 1.70 13.35
CA ALA A 48 -0.34 2.30 14.56
C ALA A 48 -0.08 3.80 14.52
N TYR A 49 -1.05 4.60 14.93
CA TYR A 49 -0.92 6.05 14.90
C TYR A 49 -1.62 6.71 16.07
N VAL A 50 -1.16 7.90 16.39
CA VAL A 50 -1.82 8.86 17.27
C VAL A 50 -2.20 10.09 16.46
N GLY A 51 -3.31 10.73 16.80
CA GLY A 51 -3.77 11.91 16.08
C GLY A 51 -4.33 12.95 17.02
N LYS A 52 -4.27 14.20 16.58
CA LYS A 52 -4.87 15.35 17.27
C LYS A 52 -5.81 16.08 16.33
N ILE A 53 -6.99 16.40 16.83
CA ILE A 53 -7.95 17.27 16.15
C ILE A 53 -7.78 18.66 16.73
N ILE A 54 -7.65 19.65 15.85
CA ILE A 54 -7.68 21.07 16.16
C ILE A 54 -9.05 21.57 15.73
N PRO A 55 -9.95 21.96 16.66
CA PRO A 55 -11.29 22.39 16.33
C PRO A 55 -11.28 23.64 15.44
N VAL A 56 -11.72 23.50 14.20
CA VAL A 56 -11.81 24.59 13.22
C VAL A 56 -12.98 24.28 12.29
N ALA A 57 -13.87 25.28 12.13
CA ALA A 57 -14.96 25.22 11.13
C ALA A 57 -15.77 23.93 11.12
N GLY A 58 -16.33 23.53 12.25
CA GLY A 58 -17.14 22.30 12.32
C GLY A 58 -18.37 22.44 13.22
N PRO A 59 -19.32 21.50 13.14
CA PRO A 59 -20.56 21.55 13.92
C PRO A 59 -20.33 21.29 15.42
N ASN A 60 -19.15 20.77 15.80
CA ASN A 60 -18.80 20.48 17.19
C ASN A 60 -17.27 20.41 17.38
N PRO A 61 -16.77 20.41 18.64
CA PRO A 61 -15.33 20.40 18.95
C PRO A 61 -14.57 19.18 18.45
N ASN A 62 -15.25 18.10 18.03
CA ASN A 62 -14.62 16.90 17.47
C ASN A 62 -14.45 16.98 15.95
N SER A 63 -14.82 18.09 15.33
CA SER A 63 -14.61 18.39 13.92
C SER A 63 -13.49 19.42 13.78
N GLY A 64 -12.65 19.26 12.76
CA GLY A 64 -11.56 20.19 12.54
C GLY A 64 -10.37 19.59 11.79
N LEU A 65 -9.26 20.30 11.85
CA LEU A 65 -8.00 19.82 11.28
C LEU A 65 -7.50 18.61 12.05
N LEU A 66 -7.24 17.53 11.32
CA LEU A 66 -6.74 16.29 11.86
C LEU A 66 -5.30 16.05 11.40
N ILE A 67 -4.40 15.93 12.37
CA ILE A 67 -3.01 15.54 12.14
C ILE A 67 -2.80 14.18 12.78
N LYS A 68 -2.26 13.21 12.02
CA LYS A 68 -1.89 11.88 12.56
C LYS A 68 -0.42 11.63 12.28
N LEU A 69 0.25 11.06 13.28
CA LEU A 69 1.60 10.53 13.16
C LEU A 69 1.59 9.07 13.56
N GLY A 70 2.28 8.24 12.81
CA GLY A 70 2.28 6.82 13.07
C GLY A 70 3.54 6.11 12.62
N GLY A 71 3.64 4.87 13.04
CA GLY A 71 4.67 3.94 12.63
C GLY A 71 4.12 2.54 12.51
N GLY A 72 4.80 1.71 11.74
CA GLY A 72 4.37 0.35 11.51
C GLY A 72 5.29 -0.41 10.57
N TYR A 73 4.70 -1.25 9.77
CA TYR A 73 5.39 -2.16 8.87
C TYR A 73 4.77 -2.13 7.49
N MET A 74 5.63 -2.10 6.47
CA MET A 74 5.27 -2.15 5.06
C MET A 74 5.92 -3.37 4.42
N ARG A 75 5.17 -4.08 3.59
CA ARG A 75 5.68 -5.16 2.74
C ARG A 75 5.03 -5.07 1.38
N HIS A 76 5.85 -5.08 0.33
CA HIS A 76 5.37 -5.04 -1.04
C HIS A 76 6.26 -5.85 -1.98
N LYS A 77 5.72 -6.18 -3.13
CA LYS A 77 6.43 -6.86 -4.22
C LYS A 77 5.82 -6.51 -5.56
N ILE A 78 6.55 -6.78 -6.61
CA ILE A 78 6.03 -6.72 -7.98
C ILE A 78 5.45 -8.09 -8.33
N ARG A 79 4.16 -8.13 -8.61
CA ARG A 79 3.48 -9.27 -9.18
C ARG A 79 3.61 -9.21 -10.70
N ILE A 80 4.19 -10.25 -11.27
CA ILE A 80 4.40 -10.40 -12.70
C ILE A 80 3.38 -11.40 -13.19
N GLU A 81 2.63 -11.05 -14.22
CA GLU A 81 1.65 -11.92 -14.89
C GLU A 81 1.90 -11.94 -16.38
N THR A 82 1.84 -13.11 -16.97
CA THR A 82 1.89 -13.31 -18.40
C THR A 82 0.49 -13.68 -18.90
N GLN A 83 0.05 -13.07 -19.99
CA GLN A 83 -1.25 -13.35 -20.56
C GLN A 83 -1.10 -14.38 -21.67
N GLU A 84 -1.87 -15.49 -21.57
CA GLU A 84 -2.04 -16.56 -22.57
C GLU A 84 -0.77 -17.36 -22.94
N ASN A 85 0.42 -16.93 -22.49
CA ASN A 85 1.69 -17.51 -22.87
C ASN A 85 2.48 -17.95 -21.64
N VAL A 86 3.18 -19.08 -21.76
CA VAL A 86 4.09 -19.57 -20.73
C VAL A 86 5.47 -18.99 -20.95
N VAL A 87 5.96 -18.23 -19.98
CA VAL A 87 7.34 -17.72 -19.92
C VAL A 87 8.06 -18.42 -18.76
N PRO A 88 8.83 -19.48 -19.02
CA PRO A 88 9.41 -20.32 -17.94
C PRO A 88 10.28 -19.53 -16.96
N GLN A 89 10.94 -18.45 -17.42
CA GLN A 89 11.77 -17.57 -16.59
C GLN A 89 10.95 -16.72 -15.62
N LEU A 90 9.63 -16.57 -15.85
CA LEU A 90 8.71 -15.82 -15.00
C LEU A 90 7.78 -16.73 -14.21
N GLU A 91 8.11 -18.01 -14.06
CA GLU A 91 7.32 -18.97 -13.31
C GLU A 91 8.05 -19.56 -12.10
N GLY A 92 7.28 -20.06 -11.15
CA GLY A 92 7.75 -20.82 -9.99
C GLY A 92 8.83 -20.11 -9.18
N GLU A 93 9.96 -20.77 -8.98
CA GLU A 93 11.08 -20.23 -8.17
C GLU A 93 11.85 -19.13 -8.92
N TYR A 94 11.90 -19.16 -10.25
CA TYR A 94 12.56 -18.12 -11.04
C TYR A 94 11.89 -16.76 -10.89
N LEU A 95 10.56 -16.71 -10.76
CA LEU A 95 9.81 -15.49 -10.53
C LEU A 95 10.30 -14.72 -9.30
N LYS A 96 10.78 -15.43 -8.28
CA LYS A 96 11.32 -14.81 -7.05
C LYS A 96 12.56 -13.97 -7.30
N GLY A 97 13.29 -14.21 -8.36
CA GLY A 97 14.44 -13.41 -8.76
C GLY A 97 14.07 -12.06 -9.40
N TYR A 98 12.80 -11.89 -9.78
CA TYR A 98 12.31 -10.67 -10.44
C TYR A 98 11.28 -9.89 -9.60
N ASP A 99 10.62 -10.53 -8.61
CA ASP A 99 9.47 -9.94 -7.91
C ASP A 99 9.81 -8.81 -6.93
N ARG A 100 11.10 -8.55 -6.69
CA ARG A 100 11.64 -7.45 -5.86
C ARG A 100 10.93 -7.34 -4.50
N LEU A 101 10.62 -8.47 -3.88
CA LEU A 101 9.97 -8.49 -2.58
C LEU A 101 10.78 -7.71 -1.56
N ALA A 102 10.18 -6.68 -0.97
CA ALA A 102 10.77 -5.84 0.04
C ALA A 102 9.85 -5.66 1.25
N ALA A 103 10.45 -5.45 2.40
CA ALA A 103 9.71 -5.16 3.61
C ALA A 103 10.57 -4.42 4.63
N GLY A 104 9.91 -3.68 5.53
CA GLY A 104 10.59 -2.96 6.58
C GLY A 104 9.66 -2.09 7.41
N PRO A 105 10.22 -1.38 8.42
CA PRO A 105 9.49 -0.40 9.19
C PRO A 105 9.03 0.76 8.29
N ALA A 106 7.92 1.38 8.68
CA ALA A 106 7.37 2.53 7.95
C ALA A 106 6.88 3.59 8.92
N ALA A 107 6.98 4.85 8.50
CA ALA A 107 6.41 6.01 9.18
C ALA A 107 5.22 6.55 8.38
N LEU A 108 4.25 7.12 9.06
CA LEU A 108 3.03 7.70 8.47
C LEU A 108 2.81 9.11 8.99
N LEU A 109 2.50 10.01 8.08
CA LEU A 109 1.99 11.35 8.35
C LEU A 109 0.66 11.53 7.61
N PHE A 110 -0.38 11.96 8.31
CA PHE A 110 -1.64 12.38 7.73
C PHE A 110 -1.95 13.81 8.16
N PHE A 111 -2.38 14.62 7.20
CA PHE A 111 -2.88 15.97 7.43
C PHE A 111 -4.17 16.16 6.64
N GLY A 112 -5.26 16.53 7.34
CA GLY A 112 -6.54 16.64 6.69
C GLY A 112 -7.61 17.24 7.58
N TYR A 113 -8.85 17.05 7.19
CA TYR A 113 -10.03 17.50 7.92
C TYR A 113 -10.87 16.30 8.35
N GLN A 114 -11.30 16.31 9.61
CA GLN A 114 -12.28 15.38 10.15
C GLN A 114 -13.60 16.10 10.39
N HIS A 115 -14.65 15.52 9.86
CA HIS A 115 -16.03 15.93 10.13
C HIS A 115 -16.72 14.87 10.97
N ILE A 116 -17.28 15.32 12.10
CA ILE A 116 -18.17 14.51 12.93
C ILE A 116 -19.45 15.31 13.09
N SER A 117 -20.56 14.80 12.55
CA SER A 117 -21.83 15.51 12.63
C SER A 117 -22.39 15.45 14.08
N SER A 118 -23.21 16.42 14.46
CA SER A 118 -23.81 16.49 15.80
C SER A 118 -24.76 15.32 16.07
N ASN A 119 -25.42 14.76 15.07
CA ASN A 119 -26.22 13.56 15.15
C ASN A 119 -25.40 12.26 15.01
N ARG A 120 -24.07 12.39 14.81
CA ARG A 120 -23.10 11.29 14.68
C ARG A 120 -23.34 10.30 13.52
N LEU A 121 -24.23 10.62 12.58
CA LEU A 121 -24.54 9.74 11.46
C LEU A 121 -23.57 9.94 10.28
N ILE A 122 -23.13 11.19 10.06
CA ILE A 122 -22.21 11.51 8.96
C ILE A 122 -20.86 11.86 9.55
N ASN A 123 -19.94 10.92 9.49
CA ASN A 123 -18.58 11.11 9.99
C ASN A 123 -17.59 10.70 8.92
N PHE A 124 -16.74 11.62 8.51
CA PHE A 124 -15.73 11.35 7.50
C PHE A 124 -14.44 12.10 7.81
N GLN A 125 -13.38 11.63 7.20
CA GLN A 125 -12.09 12.31 7.15
C GLN A 125 -11.62 12.38 5.70
N ILE A 126 -10.99 13.49 5.33
CA ILE A 126 -10.37 13.70 4.04
C ILE A 126 -9.07 14.44 4.23
N GLY A 127 -8.02 14.05 3.53
CA GLY A 127 -6.74 14.71 3.64
C GLY A 127 -5.66 14.07 2.79
N PHE A 128 -4.45 14.54 2.99
CA PHE A 128 -3.25 14.02 2.38
C PHE A 128 -2.54 13.07 3.35
N GLU A 129 -2.16 11.91 2.85
CA GLU A 129 -1.39 10.90 3.59
C GLU A 129 -0.05 10.69 2.90
N SER A 130 1.00 10.70 3.70
CA SER A 130 2.36 10.37 3.28
C SER A 130 2.88 9.24 4.15
N MET A 131 3.32 8.17 3.52
CA MET A 131 3.92 7.02 4.19
C MET A 131 5.32 6.81 3.61
N LEU A 132 6.31 6.66 4.48
CA LEU A 132 7.70 6.42 4.14
C LEU A 132 8.13 5.07 4.72
N GLY A 133 8.40 4.11 3.86
CA GLY A 133 8.95 2.80 4.20
C GLY A 133 10.47 2.81 4.17
N PHE A 134 11.08 2.26 5.20
CA PHE A 134 12.52 1.96 5.29
C PHE A 134 12.66 0.46 5.04
N THR A 135 12.60 0.07 3.77
CA THR A 135 12.48 -1.33 3.39
C THR A 135 13.83 -1.93 2.97
N GLN A 136 13.90 -3.23 3.03
CA GLN A 136 15.03 -4.02 2.55
C GLN A 136 14.52 -5.17 1.70
N GLY A 137 15.26 -5.50 0.64
CA GLY A 137 14.96 -6.66 -0.18
C GLY A 137 15.05 -7.95 0.63
N LEU A 138 14.05 -8.81 0.46
CA LEU A 138 13.95 -10.12 1.13
C LEU A 138 14.33 -11.27 0.22
N ARG A 139 14.77 -10.98 -1.01
CA ARG A 139 15.22 -11.99 -1.95
C ARG A 139 16.73 -12.18 -1.91
N PRO A 140 17.22 -13.43 -1.93
CA PRO A 140 18.66 -13.70 -1.89
C PRO A 140 19.38 -13.19 -3.13
N TYR A 141 18.66 -13.06 -4.25
CA TYR A 141 19.23 -12.67 -5.52
C TYR A 141 18.20 -11.92 -6.38
N ASN A 142 18.67 -10.91 -7.12
CA ASN A 142 17.88 -10.16 -8.10
C ASN A 142 18.51 -10.39 -9.48
N PHE A 143 17.78 -11.01 -10.39
CA PHE A 143 18.26 -11.38 -11.72
C PHE A 143 18.48 -10.17 -12.63
N ASP A 144 17.71 -9.10 -12.46
CA ASP A 144 17.89 -7.87 -13.22
C ASP A 144 19.23 -7.19 -12.94
N THR A 145 19.69 -7.26 -11.69
CA THR A 145 20.93 -6.61 -11.24
C THR A 145 22.12 -7.58 -11.17
N GLY A 146 21.87 -8.88 -11.22
CA GLY A 146 22.90 -9.91 -11.07
C GLY A 146 23.52 -9.94 -9.67
N ARG A 147 22.84 -9.41 -8.63
CA ARG A 147 23.38 -9.25 -7.28
C ARG A 147 22.33 -9.60 -6.23
N ALA A 148 22.78 -9.83 -5.00
CA ALA A 148 21.89 -9.91 -3.85
C ALA A 148 21.18 -8.55 -3.63
N ASP A 149 19.88 -8.59 -3.37
CA ASP A 149 19.09 -7.39 -3.08
C ASP A 149 19.00 -7.19 -1.56
N THR A 150 20.09 -6.73 -0.98
CA THR A 150 20.21 -6.55 0.49
C THR A 150 20.28 -5.09 0.91
N GLY A 151 20.24 -4.17 -0.05
CA GLY A 151 20.30 -2.73 0.20
C GLY A 151 19.05 -2.21 0.90
N MET A 152 19.22 -1.23 1.80
CA MET A 152 18.11 -0.48 2.36
C MET A 152 17.57 0.49 1.30
N ARG A 153 16.24 0.60 1.21
CA ARG A 153 15.51 1.46 0.28
C ARG A 153 14.53 2.34 1.02
N PHE A 154 14.19 3.46 0.38
CA PHE A 154 13.15 4.37 0.86
C PHE A 154 11.98 4.30 -0.12
N ASP A 155 10.89 3.72 0.33
CA ASP A 155 9.68 3.56 -0.48
C ASP A 155 8.62 4.53 0.01
N GLY A 156 8.20 5.44 -0.87
CA GLY A 156 7.24 6.49 -0.55
C GLY A 156 5.86 6.22 -1.15
N LEU A 157 4.82 6.22 -0.32
CA LEU A 157 3.42 6.23 -0.74
C LEU A 157 2.80 7.55 -0.34
N ASN A 158 2.36 8.33 -1.34
CA ASN A 158 1.77 9.64 -1.12
C ASN A 158 0.44 9.73 -1.87
N GLY A 159 -0.59 10.27 -1.21
CA GLY A 159 -1.88 10.39 -1.85
C GLY A 159 -2.95 11.05 -1.01
N PHE A 160 -4.11 11.25 -1.63
CA PHE A 160 -5.30 11.68 -0.92
C PHE A 160 -6.02 10.48 -0.33
N ARG A 161 -6.50 10.67 0.89
CA ARG A 161 -7.26 9.67 1.61
C ARG A 161 -8.63 10.20 1.96
N PHE A 162 -9.64 9.41 1.67
CA PHE A 162 -11.00 9.59 2.15
C PHE A 162 -11.37 8.42 3.05
N GLY A 163 -11.90 8.72 4.23
CA GLY A 163 -12.37 7.70 5.17
C GLY A 163 -13.76 8.04 5.69
N TRP A 164 -14.66 7.06 5.70
CA TRP A 164 -15.97 7.17 6.31
C TRP A 164 -15.99 6.37 7.61
N THR A 165 -16.52 6.97 8.68
CA THR A 165 -16.64 6.30 9.97
C THR A 165 -18.11 6.03 10.27
N LEU A 166 -18.47 4.75 10.30
CA LEU A 166 -19.81 4.32 10.68
C LEU A 166 -19.84 4.03 12.18
N PRO A 167 -20.63 4.78 12.98
CA PRO A 167 -20.75 4.50 14.39
C PRO A 167 -21.65 3.26 14.63
N ILE A 168 -21.14 2.30 15.37
CA ILE A 168 -21.91 1.14 15.80
C ILE A 168 -22.30 1.38 17.24
N TYR A 169 -23.57 1.65 17.49
CA TYR A 169 -24.11 1.82 18.83
C TYR A 169 -24.55 0.48 19.41
N ARG A 170 -24.05 0.14 20.58
CA ARG A 170 -24.62 -0.94 21.38
C ARG A 170 -25.83 -0.37 22.13
N ARG A 171 -27.00 -0.90 21.90
CA ARG A 171 -28.20 -0.55 22.68
C ARG A 171 -28.02 -1.13 24.08
N ASN A 172 -27.86 -0.26 25.07
CA ASN A 172 -28.03 -0.67 26.47
C ASN A 172 -29.53 -0.62 26.78
N ASP A 173 -30.12 -1.76 26.97
CA ASP A 173 -31.48 -1.84 27.55
C ASP A 173 -31.36 -1.59 29.06
N ASP A 174 -31.19 -0.34 29.45
CA ASP A 174 -31.32 0.07 30.82
C ASP A 174 -32.83 0.02 31.16
N THR A 175 -33.23 -1.05 31.84
CA THR A 175 -34.58 -1.18 32.43
C THR A 175 -34.69 -0.17 33.55
N PHE A 176 -35.36 0.95 33.30
CA PHE A 176 -35.75 1.89 34.34
C PHE A 176 -36.89 1.27 35.18
N TYR A 177 -36.57 0.85 36.40
CA TYR A 177 -37.62 0.54 37.37
C TYR A 177 -38.13 1.86 37.95
N ILE A 178 -39.35 2.26 37.56
CA ILE A 178 -40.10 3.30 38.27
C ILE A 178 -40.70 2.67 39.52
N ARG A 179 -40.28 3.16 40.66
CA ARG A 179 -40.96 2.88 41.94
C ARG A 179 -42.01 3.95 42.20
#